data_8451de8642d9dbba21811cdabec19101
#
_entry.id   8451de8642d9dbba21811cdabec19101
#
_cell.length_a   1.000
_cell.length_b   1.000
_cell.length_c   1.000
_cell.angle_alpha   90.00
_cell.angle_beta   90.00
_cell.angle_gamma   90.00
#
_symmetry.space_group_name_H-M   'P 1'
#
loop_
_entity.id
_entity.type
_entity.pdbx_description
1 polymer ?
#
loop_
_entity_poly.entity_id
_entity_poly.type
_entity_poly.pdbx_seq_one_letter_code
_entity_poly.pdbx_strand_id
1 'polypeptide(L)'
;MPNFGQFGNAAPDTEKEKATVVTGFSNFTNDDFKDKGSLFDPIPKGRYHFVVYDCQTSFTKKDNTLMKTILMDVHHDGKTTRLTDYLVYKSNQKWKFACFFDAIGLGDALKENGIGGADDPLWTTAVGQEGDFEVDNETSEWNGKQTTRNVIKKYYKPER
;
A
#
# COMPACT_ATOMS: atom_id res chain seq x y z
N MET A 1 -36.59 -9.89 -3.19
CA MET A 1 -36.21 -9.82 -3.31
C MET A 1 -35.91 -9.78 -3.69
N PRO A 2 -35.86 -10.01 -3.79
CA PRO A 2 -35.59 -10.04 -4.27
C PRO A 2 -34.98 -10.06 -4.72
N ASN A 3 -34.72 -9.94 -5.14
CA ASN A 3 -34.16 -10.08 -5.51
C ASN A 3 -33.57 -9.73 -5.66
N PHE A 4 -33.30 -9.44 -5.95
CA PHE A 4 -32.64 -9.19 -5.99
C PHE A 4 -32.27 -9.26 -6.81
N GLY A 5 -32.56 -9.55 -7.28
CA GLY A 5 -32.20 -9.81 -8.01
C GLY A 5 -31.96 -9.37 -8.73
N GLN A 6 -32.05 -9.13 -8.91
CA GLN A 6 -31.82 -8.73 -9.36
C GLN A 6 -31.15 -8.31 -9.45
N PHE A 7 -30.79 -8.19 -9.59
CA PHE A 7 -29.96 -8.04 -9.42
C PHE A 7 -29.40 -8.42 -9.94
N GLY A 8 -29.60 -8.80 -10.20
CA GLY A 8 -28.99 -9.28 -10.66
C GLY A 8 -28.56 -9.45 -11.45
N ASN A 9 -28.67 -9.34 -11.90
CA ASN A 9 -28.22 -9.41 -12.54
C ASN A 9 -27.60 -9.09 -13.20
N ALA A 10 -27.41 -8.93 -13.48
CA ALA A 10 -26.87 -8.57 -13.95
C ALA A 10 -26.10 -8.29 -14.40
N ALA A 11 -25.75 -8.14 -14.71
CA ALA A 11 -25.06 -7.85 -14.94
C ALA A 11 -24.29 -7.61 -15.34
N PRO A 12 -23.97 -7.58 -15.43
CA PRO A 12 -23.22 -7.28 -15.72
C PRO A 12 -22.36 -6.92 -16.09
N ASP A 13 -22.18 -6.82 -16.43
CA ASP A 13 -21.50 -6.44 -16.68
C ASP A 13 -20.89 -5.77 -16.65
N THR A 14 -20.85 -5.68 -16.67
CA THR A 14 -20.45 -5.03 -16.65
C THR A 14 -19.78 -4.41 -16.03
N GLU A 15 -19.21 -4.61 -15.78
CA GLU A 15 -18.71 -4.21 -15.10
C GLU A 15 -18.18 -3.06 -14.84
N LYS A 16 -17.98 -2.72 -15.32
CA LYS A 16 -17.73 -1.48 -15.20
C LYS A 16 -18.77 -0.75 -14.72
N GLU A 17 -19.61 -1.38 -14.19
CA GLU A 17 -20.59 -0.77 -13.68
C GLU A 17 -20.29 0.01 -12.52
N LYS A 18 -20.91 1.07 -12.20
CA LYS A 18 -20.73 1.82 -11.05
C LYS A 18 -21.09 1.02 -9.86
N ALA A 19 -20.27 1.10 -8.82
CA ALA A 19 -20.58 0.44 -7.57
C ALA A 19 -21.84 1.07 -6.95
N THR A 20 -22.72 0.22 -6.45
CA THR A 20 -23.96 0.63 -5.82
C THR A 20 -23.89 0.34 -4.34
N VAL A 21 -24.37 1.26 -3.51
CA VAL A 21 -24.42 1.02 -2.07
C VAL A 21 -25.49 0.01 -1.76
N VAL A 22 -25.14 -1.01 -1.00
CA VAL A 22 -26.09 -2.05 -0.58
C VAL A 22 -26.03 -2.19 0.93
N THR A 23 -27.06 -2.77 1.52
CA THR A 23 -27.10 -3.00 2.96
C THR A 23 -26.69 -4.41 3.35
N GLY A 24 -26.43 -5.25 2.38
CA GLY A 24 -26.00 -6.61 2.61
C GLY A 24 -25.90 -7.37 1.31
N PHE A 25 -25.51 -8.61 1.38
CA PHE A 25 -25.37 -9.46 0.21
C PHE A 25 -26.02 -10.80 0.47
N SER A 26 -26.56 -11.38 -0.61
CA SER A 26 -27.07 -12.74 -0.55
C SER A 26 -26.74 -13.40 -1.89
N ASN A 27 -27.04 -14.67 -1.99
CA ASN A 27 -26.88 -15.42 -3.26
C ASN A 27 -25.44 -15.41 -3.76
N PHE A 28 -24.51 -15.78 -2.89
CA PHE A 28 -23.13 -15.91 -3.29
C PHE A 28 -22.97 -17.12 -4.20
N THR A 29 -22.24 -16.94 -5.29
CA THR A 29 -21.94 -18.02 -6.24
C THR A 29 -20.48 -18.36 -6.16
N ASN A 30 -20.10 -19.47 -6.82
CA ASN A 30 -18.68 -19.84 -6.86
C ASN A 30 -17.83 -18.75 -7.51
N ASP A 31 -18.40 -18.02 -8.44
CA ASP A 31 -17.68 -16.96 -9.10
C ASP A 31 -17.32 -15.82 -8.14
N ASP A 32 -18.13 -15.63 -7.11
CA ASP A 32 -17.86 -14.58 -6.13
C ASP A 32 -16.65 -14.91 -5.26
N PHE A 33 -16.28 -16.18 -5.19
CA PHE A 33 -15.15 -16.59 -4.37
C PHE A 33 -13.84 -16.64 -5.15
N LYS A 34 -13.87 -16.32 -6.44
CA LYS A 34 -12.64 -16.28 -7.22
C LYS A 34 -11.92 -14.97 -6.96
N ASP A 35 -10.60 -15.07 -6.91
CA ASP A 35 -9.78 -13.89 -6.79
C ASP A 35 -9.81 -13.13 -8.11
N LYS A 36 -10.27 -11.91 -8.07
CA LYS A 36 -10.39 -11.07 -9.27
C LYS A 36 -9.37 -9.95 -9.27
N GLY A 37 -8.29 -10.13 -8.53
CA GLY A 37 -7.24 -9.13 -8.44
C GLY A 37 -7.52 -8.18 -7.30
N SER A 38 -6.69 -8.22 -6.29
CA SER A 38 -6.86 -7.37 -5.13
C SER A 38 -5.76 -6.32 -5.08
N LEU A 39 -5.91 -5.37 -4.17
CA LEU A 39 -4.89 -4.36 -3.94
C LEU A 39 -3.56 -4.96 -3.47
N PHE A 40 -3.61 -6.20 -3.00
CA PHE A 40 -2.44 -6.82 -2.40
C PHE A 40 -1.81 -7.91 -3.24
N ASP A 41 -2.28 -8.07 -4.48
CA ASP A 41 -1.66 -9.03 -5.39
C ASP A 41 -0.24 -8.58 -5.72
N PRO A 42 0.74 -9.50 -5.71
CA PRO A 42 2.10 -9.11 -6.02
C PRO A 42 2.25 -8.60 -7.46
N ILE A 43 3.12 -7.63 -7.63
CA ILE A 43 3.48 -7.14 -8.97
C ILE A 43 4.90 -7.64 -9.26
N PRO A 44 5.31 -7.68 -10.54
CA PRO A 44 6.68 -8.11 -10.87
C PRO A 44 7.72 -7.18 -10.26
N LYS A 45 8.89 -7.71 -9.97
CA LYS A 45 9.95 -6.86 -9.45
C LYS A 45 10.37 -5.84 -10.50
N GLY A 46 10.80 -4.69 -10.05
CA GLY A 46 11.22 -3.61 -10.95
C GLY A 46 11.06 -2.26 -10.28
N ARG A 47 11.23 -1.22 -11.09
CA ARG A 47 11.09 0.15 -10.61
C ARG A 47 9.67 0.63 -10.89
N TYR A 48 9.07 1.24 -9.90
CA TYR A 48 7.69 1.72 -10.00
C TYR A 48 7.55 3.11 -9.43
N HIS A 49 6.60 3.85 -9.97
CA HIS A 49 6.17 5.11 -9.41
C HIS A 49 5.09 4.84 -8.36
N PHE A 50 5.14 5.53 -7.25
CA PHE A 50 4.15 5.33 -6.19
C PHE A 50 3.59 6.66 -5.71
N VAL A 51 2.41 6.59 -5.12
CA VAL A 51 1.78 7.72 -4.43
C VAL A 51 1.53 7.28 -3.00
N VAL A 52 1.89 8.12 -2.04
CA VAL A 52 1.65 7.81 -0.63
C VAL A 52 0.17 7.94 -0.35
N TYR A 53 -0.45 6.83 0.03
CA TYR A 53 -1.87 6.80 0.33
C TYR A 53 -2.13 7.21 1.78
N ASP A 54 -1.33 6.73 2.71
CA ASP A 54 -1.53 7.03 4.12
C ASP A 54 -0.27 6.70 4.91
N CYS A 55 -0.14 7.33 6.06
CA CYS A 55 0.94 7.07 7.01
C CYS A 55 0.30 6.82 8.37
N GLN A 56 0.17 5.56 8.75
CA GLN A 56 -0.56 5.17 9.95
C GLN A 56 0.39 4.92 11.11
N THR A 57 -0.07 5.24 12.31
CA THR A 57 0.71 5.00 13.51
C THR A 57 0.49 3.58 14.00
N SER A 58 1.56 2.89 14.32
CA SER A 58 1.48 1.56 14.90
C SER A 58 2.68 1.32 15.79
N PHE A 59 2.80 0.11 16.33
CA PHE A 59 3.88 -0.26 17.23
C PHE A 59 4.35 -1.64 16.89
N THR A 60 5.65 -1.87 17.01
CA THR A 60 6.21 -3.19 16.71
C THR A 60 5.72 -4.19 17.78
N LYS A 61 5.43 -5.40 17.35
CA LYS A 61 4.94 -6.42 18.26
C LYS A 61 6.01 -6.89 19.24
N LYS A 62 7.25 -6.87 18.78
CA LYS A 62 8.33 -7.44 19.56
C LYS A 62 8.68 -6.59 20.78
N ASP A 63 8.82 -5.29 20.59
CA ASP A 63 9.28 -4.43 21.68
C ASP A 63 8.47 -3.15 21.81
N ASN A 64 7.31 -3.12 21.18
CA ASN A 64 6.36 -2.00 21.30
C ASN A 64 6.99 -0.65 20.97
N THR A 65 7.84 -0.63 19.94
CA THR A 65 8.48 0.60 19.49
C THR A 65 7.56 1.31 18.50
N LEU A 66 7.52 2.63 18.57
CA LEU A 66 6.73 3.45 17.66
C LEU A 66 7.15 3.18 16.21
N MET A 67 6.18 3.05 15.33
CA MET A 67 6.41 2.73 13.94
C MET A 67 5.36 3.40 13.10
N LYS A 68 5.76 3.86 11.92
CA LYS A 68 4.79 4.33 10.93
C LYS A 68 4.63 3.28 9.86
N THR A 69 3.39 2.94 9.57
CA THR A 69 3.04 2.03 8.50
C THR A 69 2.68 2.89 7.29
N ILE A 70 3.50 2.82 6.26
CA ILE A 70 3.34 3.65 5.08
C ILE A 70 2.64 2.84 4.02
N LEU A 71 1.49 3.31 3.57
CA LEU A 71 0.73 2.67 2.51
C LEU A 71 0.96 3.45 1.22
N MET A 72 1.39 2.76 0.18
CA MET A 72 1.74 3.38 -1.09
C MET A 72 1.04 2.65 -2.22
N ASP A 73 0.45 3.41 -3.13
CA ASP A 73 -0.26 2.85 -4.27
C ASP A 73 0.58 2.94 -5.53
N VAL A 74 0.61 1.83 -6.26
CA VAL A 74 1.30 1.72 -7.53
C VAL A 74 0.27 1.35 -8.60
N HIS A 75 0.30 2.06 -9.72
CA HIS A 75 -0.56 1.72 -10.85
C HIS A 75 0.26 0.93 -11.85
N HIS A 76 -0.21 -0.28 -12.15
CA HIS A 76 0.52 -1.19 -13.03
C HIS A 76 -0.49 -2.03 -13.81
N ASP A 77 -0.35 -2.04 -15.12
CA ASP A 77 -1.22 -2.82 -16.01
C ASP A 77 -2.71 -2.56 -15.76
N GLY A 78 -3.05 -1.29 -15.57
CA GLY A 78 -4.46 -0.91 -15.36
C GLY A 78 -5.00 -1.24 -13.99
N LYS A 79 -4.17 -1.73 -13.08
CA LYS A 79 -4.58 -2.07 -11.72
C LYS A 79 -3.82 -1.20 -10.73
N THR A 80 -4.41 -1.02 -9.57
CA THR A 80 -3.74 -0.36 -8.46
C THR A 80 -3.33 -1.42 -7.45
N THR A 81 -2.06 -1.43 -7.09
CA THR A 81 -1.55 -2.35 -6.08
C THR A 81 -1.04 -1.54 -4.91
N ARG A 82 -1.43 -1.91 -3.71
CA ARG A 82 -1.01 -1.22 -2.51
C ARG A 82 0.14 -1.97 -1.85
N LEU A 83 1.24 -1.26 -1.64
CA LEU A 83 2.40 -1.80 -0.97
C LEU A 83 2.57 -1.12 0.36
N THR A 84 3.17 -1.82 1.30
CA THR A 84 3.33 -1.31 2.65
C THR A 84 4.80 -1.32 3.01
N ASP A 85 5.26 -0.26 3.65
CA ASP A 85 6.59 -0.23 4.23
C ASP A 85 6.47 0.25 5.67
N TYR A 86 7.47 -0.04 6.47
CA TYR A 86 7.45 0.28 7.89
C TYR A 86 8.65 1.12 8.23
N LEU A 87 8.43 2.26 8.88
CA LEU A 87 9.50 3.12 9.35
C LEU A 87 9.48 3.07 10.87
N VAL A 88 10.44 2.37 11.43
CA VAL A 88 10.50 2.11 12.87
C VAL A 88 11.39 3.15 13.53
N TYR A 89 10.93 3.72 14.63
CA TYR A 89 11.68 4.74 15.36
C TYR A 89 12.81 4.12 16.17
N LYS A 90 13.83 3.67 15.45
CA LYS A 90 15.05 3.14 16.04
C LYS A 90 16.26 3.81 15.38
N SER A 91 17.32 4.00 16.11
CA SER A 91 18.48 4.72 15.59
C SER A 91 19.06 4.10 14.33
N ASN A 92 19.01 2.78 14.22
CA ASN A 92 19.55 2.10 13.05
C ASN A 92 18.62 2.14 11.84
N GLN A 93 17.45 2.81 11.97
CA GLN A 93 16.50 2.98 10.87
C GLN A 93 16.47 4.42 10.36
N LYS A 94 17.29 5.29 10.93
CA LYS A 94 17.25 6.71 10.56
C LYS A 94 17.49 6.94 9.08
N TRP A 95 18.37 6.16 8.49
CA TRP A 95 18.67 6.26 7.06
C TRP A 95 17.44 5.97 6.21
N LYS A 96 16.57 5.09 6.68
CA LYS A 96 15.37 4.70 5.93
C LYS A 96 14.36 5.84 5.90
N PHE A 97 14.24 6.56 7.01
CA PHE A 97 13.42 7.77 7.05
C PHE A 97 13.94 8.78 6.02
N ALA A 98 15.25 8.98 5.99
CA ALA A 98 15.86 9.93 5.06
C ALA A 98 15.58 9.54 3.61
N CYS A 99 15.76 8.27 3.28
CA CYS A 99 15.55 7.79 1.91
C CYS A 99 14.10 7.93 1.47
N PHE A 100 13.16 7.60 2.36
CA PHE A 100 11.74 7.71 2.04
C PHE A 100 11.35 9.16 1.78
N PHE A 101 11.68 10.06 2.72
CA PHE A 101 11.29 11.46 2.58
C PHE A 101 11.98 12.14 1.40
N ASP A 102 13.23 11.77 1.14
CA ASP A 102 13.93 12.33 -0.02
C ASP A 102 13.23 11.91 -1.32
N ALA A 103 12.82 10.65 -1.41
CA ALA A 103 12.17 10.14 -2.61
C ALA A 103 10.87 10.86 -2.93
N ILE A 104 10.15 11.34 -1.92
CA ILE A 104 8.88 12.04 -2.15
C ILE A 104 9.04 13.56 -2.12
N GLY A 105 10.28 14.03 -2.21
CA GLY A 105 10.54 15.46 -2.33
C GLY A 105 10.54 16.24 -1.02
N LEU A 106 10.57 15.55 0.10
CA LEU A 106 10.56 16.20 1.42
C LEU A 106 11.89 16.05 2.15
N GLY A 107 12.95 15.69 1.42
CA GLY A 107 14.26 15.51 2.05
C GLY A 107 14.79 16.77 2.69
N ASP A 108 14.62 17.92 2.04
CA ASP A 108 15.11 19.18 2.58
C ASP A 108 14.36 19.56 3.84
N ALA A 109 13.05 19.37 3.87
CA ALA A 109 12.27 19.66 5.06
C ALA A 109 12.70 18.79 6.23
N LEU A 110 12.96 17.52 5.97
CA LEU A 110 13.44 16.62 6.99
C LEU A 110 14.81 17.03 7.51
N LYS A 111 15.68 17.44 6.60
CA LYS A 111 17.02 17.85 6.95
C LYS A 111 17.03 19.11 7.81
N GLU A 112 16.17 20.05 7.49
CA GLU A 112 16.11 21.31 8.23
C GLU A 112 15.43 21.19 9.58
N ASN A 113 14.35 20.45 9.64
CA ASN A 113 13.50 20.44 10.82
C ASN A 113 13.49 19.14 11.58
N GLY A 114 14.09 18.08 11.01
CA GLY A 114 14.00 16.76 11.61
C GLY A 114 12.58 16.24 11.55
N ILE A 115 12.30 15.20 12.29
CA ILE A 115 10.96 14.65 12.41
C ILE A 115 10.75 14.26 13.87
N GLY A 116 9.57 14.62 14.39
CA GLY A 116 9.20 14.25 15.75
C GLY A 116 8.50 12.91 15.76
N GLY A 117 7.55 12.77 16.68
CA GLY A 117 6.84 11.51 16.86
C GLY A 117 5.72 11.31 15.85
N ALA A 118 4.75 10.52 16.25
CA ALA A 118 3.66 10.09 15.36
C ALA A 118 2.83 11.25 14.84
N ASP A 119 2.74 12.33 15.59
CA ASP A 119 1.91 13.47 15.21
C ASP A 119 2.65 14.57 14.48
N ASP A 120 3.89 14.32 14.07
CA ASP A 120 4.63 15.35 13.35
C ASP A 120 3.92 15.70 12.06
N PRO A 121 3.75 16.99 11.76
CA PRO A 121 3.05 17.43 10.55
C PRO A 121 3.67 16.90 9.26
N LEU A 122 4.93 16.51 9.28
CA LEU A 122 5.58 15.99 8.09
C LEU A 122 4.91 14.71 7.61
N TRP A 123 4.36 13.91 8.52
CA TRP A 123 3.62 12.71 8.10
C TRP A 123 2.36 13.07 7.34
N THR A 124 1.66 14.10 7.76
CA THR A 124 0.48 14.56 7.03
C THR A 124 0.86 15.12 5.66
N THR A 125 1.98 15.85 5.61
CA THR A 125 2.47 16.39 4.35
C THR A 125 2.87 15.29 3.39
N ALA A 126 3.36 14.17 3.89
CA ALA A 126 3.78 13.05 3.06
C ALA A 126 2.62 12.40 2.30
N VAL A 127 1.42 12.42 2.88
CA VAL A 127 0.27 11.79 2.22
C VAL A 127 -0.06 12.55 0.93
N GLY A 128 -0.16 11.81 -0.17
CA GLY A 128 -0.40 12.39 -1.48
C GLY A 128 0.85 12.71 -2.27
N GLN A 129 2.02 12.62 -1.64
CA GLN A 129 3.27 12.85 -2.35
C GLN A 129 3.64 11.64 -3.17
N GLU A 130 4.50 11.83 -4.16
CA GLU A 130 4.85 10.79 -5.13
C GLU A 130 6.34 10.59 -5.20
N GLY A 131 6.75 9.40 -5.57
CA GLY A 131 8.14 9.08 -5.76
C GLY A 131 8.29 7.78 -6.53
N ASP A 132 9.52 7.31 -6.62
CA ASP A 132 9.83 6.04 -7.28
C ASP A 132 10.57 5.14 -6.32
N PHE A 133 10.33 3.85 -6.45
CA PHE A 133 11.07 2.88 -5.65
C PHE A 133 11.31 1.62 -6.48
N GLU A 134 12.21 0.79 -5.98
CA GLU A 134 12.44 -0.52 -6.56
C GLU A 134 11.73 -1.55 -5.70
N VAL A 135 10.98 -2.42 -6.35
CA VAL A 135 10.23 -3.49 -5.70
C VAL A 135 10.88 -4.81 -6.03
N ASP A 136 11.00 -5.65 -5.04
CA ASP A 136 11.50 -7.01 -5.22
C ASP A 136 10.43 -7.98 -4.73
N ASN A 137 10.62 -9.25 -5.01
CA ASN A 137 9.69 -10.29 -4.59
C ASN A 137 10.35 -11.18 -3.56
N GLU A 138 9.62 -11.44 -2.49
CA GLU A 138 10.11 -12.31 -1.44
C GLU A 138 9.13 -13.46 -1.27
N THR A 139 9.63 -14.68 -1.32
CA THR A 139 8.79 -15.86 -1.20
C THR A 139 9.04 -16.49 0.16
N SER A 140 7.96 -16.82 0.85
CA SER A 140 8.04 -17.53 2.11
C SER A 140 7.14 -18.75 2.05
N GLU A 141 7.45 -19.73 2.91
CA GLU A 141 6.69 -20.96 2.95
C GLU A 141 6.16 -21.15 4.36
N TRP A 142 4.86 -21.46 4.46
CA TRP A 142 4.25 -21.72 5.74
C TRP A 142 3.20 -22.80 5.55
N ASN A 143 3.28 -23.84 6.36
CA ASN A 143 2.37 -25.00 6.27
C ASN A 143 2.35 -25.59 4.86
N GLY A 144 3.51 -25.69 4.21
CA GLY A 144 3.60 -26.26 2.88
C GLY A 144 3.07 -25.38 1.77
N LYS A 145 2.70 -24.14 2.07
CA LYS A 145 2.14 -23.23 1.11
C LYS A 145 3.12 -22.11 0.85
N GLN A 146 3.43 -21.85 -0.40
CA GLN A 146 4.31 -20.75 -0.77
C GLN A 146 3.52 -19.49 -0.96
N THR A 147 4.03 -18.39 -0.41
CA THR A 147 3.42 -17.08 -0.56
C THR A 147 4.47 -16.11 -1.05
N THR A 148 4.14 -15.35 -2.08
CA THR A 148 5.02 -14.33 -2.60
C THR A 148 4.46 -12.96 -2.23
N ARG A 149 5.34 -12.09 -1.75
CA ARG A 149 4.93 -10.73 -1.44
C ARG A 149 5.96 -9.78 -2.01
N ASN A 150 5.54 -8.54 -2.23
CA ASN A 150 6.45 -7.51 -2.67
C ASN A 150 7.10 -6.86 -1.47
N VAL A 151 8.37 -6.51 -1.63
CA VAL A 151 9.10 -5.75 -0.62
C VAL A 151 9.74 -4.57 -1.32
N ILE A 152 9.82 -3.46 -0.63
CA ILE A 152 10.46 -2.27 -1.16
C ILE A 152 11.94 -2.38 -0.88
N LYS A 153 12.71 -2.47 -1.95
CA LYS A 153 14.14 -2.69 -1.85
C LYS A 153 14.90 -1.39 -1.68
N LYS A 154 14.43 -0.34 -2.35
CA LYS A 154 15.18 0.90 -2.38
C LYS A 154 14.29 2.02 -2.86
N TYR A 155 14.47 3.21 -2.30
CA TYR A 155 13.81 4.42 -2.76
C TYR A 155 14.79 5.18 -3.66
N TYR A 156 14.28 5.73 -4.75
CA TYR A 156 15.12 6.50 -5.67
C TYR A 156 15.02 7.97 -5.36
N LYS A 157 16.13 8.66 -5.49
CA LYS A 157 16.12 10.11 -5.34
C LYS A 157 15.36 10.73 -6.50
N PRO A 158 14.63 11.83 -6.26
CA PRO A 158 13.95 12.51 -7.35
C PRO A 158 14.97 13.04 -8.33
N GLU A 159 14.57 13.05 -9.59
CA GLU A 159 15.39 13.68 -10.61
C GLU A 159 15.19 15.18 -10.54
N ARG A 160 16.25 15.93 -10.73
CA ARG A 160 16.20 17.38 -10.61
C ARG A 160 16.83 18.07 -11.80
#